data_3b4a462409bc7ec55fb04e1cb2fdc7da
#
_entry.id   3b4a462409bc7ec55fb04e1cb2fdc7da
#
_cell.length_a   1.000
_cell.length_b   1.000
_cell.length_c   1.000
_cell.angle_alpha   90.00
_cell.angle_beta   90.00
_cell.angle_gamma   90.00
#
_symmetry.space_group_name_H-M   'P 1'
#
loop_
_entity.id
_entity.type
_entity.pdbx_description
1 polymer ?
#
loop_
_entity_poly.entity_id
_entity_poly.type
_entity_poly.pdbx_seq_one_letter_code
_entity_poly.pdbx_strand_id
1 'polypeptide(L)'
;MKKQKINGEIMEQMDFEADCNNPHNIISLIDKMDELLTQGQCLSIMEKQGCCKGGQRDKDCKAFALEHADKPLSEKIALMSSVQYMMSPYLNDDGTITVTFGDDQNGVHTGKNTCSCGSIKKLKQPFSISPTYCGCCAGHFLYHYQNALGVKLKLKEINSSPLNTNGEKPCKFTFEVLD
;
A
#
# COMPACT_ATOMS: atom_id res chain seq x y z
N MET A 1 -3.43 8.12 20.13
CA MET A 1 -3.87 6.88 19.45
C MET A 1 -3.64 5.69 20.38
N LYS A 2 -4.69 4.96 20.74
CA LYS A 2 -4.54 3.69 21.47
C LYS A 2 -3.93 2.67 20.51
N LYS A 3 -2.72 2.17 20.81
CA LYS A 3 -2.18 0.99 20.10
C LYS A 3 -3.20 -0.12 20.26
N GLN A 4 -3.76 -0.62 19.16
CA GLN A 4 -4.56 -1.85 19.21
C GLN A 4 -3.61 -2.97 19.64
N LYS A 5 -3.77 -3.43 20.88
CA LYS A 5 -3.03 -4.60 21.37
C LYS A 5 -3.71 -5.84 20.78
N ILE A 6 -2.96 -6.60 20.01
CA ILE A 6 -3.37 -7.95 19.63
C ILE A 6 -3.24 -8.82 20.88
N ASN A 7 -4.28 -9.63 21.17
CA ASN A 7 -4.27 -10.55 22.31
C ASN A 7 -3.12 -11.55 22.18
N GLY A 8 -2.46 -11.90 23.30
CA GLY A 8 -1.35 -12.87 23.33
C GLY A 8 -1.72 -14.23 22.74
N GLU A 9 -2.93 -14.72 22.99
CA GLU A 9 -3.44 -15.98 22.43
C GLU A 9 -3.51 -15.95 20.89
N ILE A 10 -3.88 -14.80 20.30
CA ILE A 10 -3.87 -14.62 18.85
C ILE A 10 -2.44 -14.62 18.32
N MET A 11 -1.52 -14.00 19.05
CA MET A 11 -0.08 -14.01 18.67
C MET A 11 0.50 -15.41 18.67
N GLU A 12 0.16 -16.25 19.65
CA GLU A 12 0.60 -17.66 19.69
C GLU A 12 0.03 -18.47 18.52
N GLN A 13 -1.24 -18.23 18.13
CA GLN A 13 -1.85 -18.89 16.97
C GLN A 13 -1.26 -18.40 15.64
N MET A 14 -0.65 -17.21 15.63
CA MET A 14 0.06 -16.64 14.48
C MET A 14 1.54 -16.99 14.46
N ASP A 15 2.02 -17.81 15.42
CA ASP A 15 3.41 -18.23 15.46
C ASP A 15 3.74 -19.10 14.25
N PHE A 16 4.61 -18.57 13.42
CA PHE A 16 5.06 -19.16 12.19
C PHE A 16 6.56 -19.38 12.27
N GLU A 17 7.00 -20.59 12.20
CA GLU A 17 8.34 -20.93 11.70
C GLU A 17 8.38 -20.64 10.18
N ALA A 18 8.21 -19.36 9.82
CA ALA A 18 8.03 -19.01 8.42
C ALA A 18 9.33 -18.53 7.83
N ASP A 19 9.88 -19.30 6.91
CA ASP A 19 10.74 -18.74 5.88
C ASP A 19 9.94 -17.74 5.04
N CYS A 20 10.07 -16.45 5.36
CA CYS A 20 9.43 -15.34 4.66
C CYS A 20 9.84 -15.24 3.18
N ASN A 21 10.83 -16.02 2.75
CA ASN A 21 11.21 -16.13 1.35
C ASN A 21 10.33 -17.10 0.57
N ASN A 22 9.55 -17.95 1.27
CA ASN A 22 8.60 -18.83 0.64
C ASN A 22 7.25 -18.13 0.44
N PRO A 23 6.81 -17.85 -0.80
CA PRO A 23 5.55 -17.16 -1.06
C PRO A 23 4.30 -17.89 -0.53
N HIS A 24 4.34 -19.23 -0.42
CA HIS A 24 3.22 -20.01 0.14
C HIS A 24 3.05 -19.72 1.65
N ASN A 25 4.14 -19.52 2.37
CA ASN A 25 4.08 -19.14 3.79
C ASN A 25 3.44 -17.75 3.95
N ILE A 26 3.70 -16.82 3.03
CA ILE A 26 3.07 -15.50 3.01
C ILE A 26 1.56 -15.63 2.84
N ILE A 27 1.10 -16.47 1.89
CA ILE A 27 -0.33 -16.70 1.66
C ILE A 27 -0.97 -17.25 2.94
N SER A 28 -0.40 -18.29 3.51
CA SER A 28 -0.89 -18.90 4.75
C SER A 28 -0.93 -17.92 5.94
N LEU A 29 0.05 -17.03 6.05
CA LEU A 29 0.05 -15.98 7.07
C LEU A 29 -1.11 -15.00 6.86
N ILE A 30 -1.33 -14.56 5.63
CA ILE A 30 -2.42 -13.63 5.31
C ILE A 30 -3.79 -14.27 5.58
N ASP A 31 -3.97 -15.53 5.20
CA ASP A 31 -5.22 -16.26 5.47
C ASP A 31 -5.50 -16.35 6.97
N LYS A 32 -4.48 -16.65 7.79
CA LYS A 32 -4.62 -16.63 9.26
C LYS A 32 -4.88 -15.23 9.82
N MET A 33 -4.28 -14.19 9.26
CA MET A 33 -4.59 -12.83 9.67
C MET A 33 -6.06 -12.50 9.43
N ASP A 34 -6.59 -12.87 8.28
CA ASP A 34 -7.99 -12.62 7.93
C ASP A 34 -8.97 -13.44 8.78
N GLU A 35 -8.57 -14.64 9.22
CA GLU A 35 -9.35 -15.49 10.12
C GLU A 35 -9.40 -14.93 11.56
N LEU A 36 -8.26 -14.45 12.07
CA LEU A 36 -8.10 -14.14 13.50
C LEU A 36 -8.24 -12.66 13.84
N LEU A 37 -8.12 -11.77 12.85
CA LEU A 37 -8.10 -10.32 13.06
C LEU A 37 -9.24 -9.64 12.32
N THR A 38 -9.65 -8.48 12.83
CA THR A 38 -10.55 -7.60 12.06
C THR A 38 -9.80 -6.99 10.88
N GLN A 39 -10.52 -6.65 9.81
CA GLN A 39 -9.95 -5.97 8.64
C GLN A 39 -9.12 -4.74 9.02
N GLY A 40 -9.60 -3.92 9.95
CA GLY A 40 -8.86 -2.73 10.41
C GLY A 40 -7.54 -3.08 11.10
N GLN A 41 -7.47 -4.20 11.82
CA GLN A 41 -6.22 -4.70 12.42
C GLN A 41 -5.28 -5.21 11.33
N CYS A 42 -5.77 -5.98 10.37
CA CYS A 42 -5.00 -6.45 9.22
C CYS A 42 -4.37 -5.29 8.46
N LEU A 43 -5.16 -4.29 8.07
CA LEU A 43 -4.66 -3.11 7.36
C LEU A 43 -3.62 -2.34 8.19
N SER A 44 -3.88 -2.14 9.50
CA SER A 44 -2.94 -1.44 10.41
C SER A 44 -1.61 -2.19 10.60
N ILE A 45 -1.59 -3.50 10.46
CA ILE A 45 -0.36 -4.30 10.49
C ILE A 45 0.36 -4.16 9.15
N MET A 46 -0.37 -4.38 8.05
CA MET A 46 0.21 -4.47 6.72
C MET A 46 0.75 -3.12 6.21
N GLU A 47 0.11 -1.99 6.52
CA GLU A 47 0.62 -0.66 6.17
C GLU A 47 2.02 -0.37 6.75
N LYS A 48 2.39 -1.05 7.83
CA LYS A 48 3.73 -0.92 8.46
C LYS A 48 4.78 -1.79 7.77
N GLN A 49 4.35 -2.80 7.02
CA GLN A 49 5.24 -3.73 6.31
C GLN A 49 5.73 -3.18 4.96
N GLY A 50 5.35 -1.96 4.59
CA GLY A 50 5.75 -1.34 3.33
C GLY A 50 7.23 -1.53 3.04
N CYS A 51 7.53 -2.15 1.90
CA CYS A 51 8.89 -2.34 1.42
C CYS A 51 9.45 -1.02 0.84
N CYS A 52 10.77 -0.95 0.62
CA CYS A 52 11.39 0.16 -0.11
C CYS A 52 11.16 1.56 0.51
N LYS A 53 11.27 1.67 1.83
CA LYS A 53 11.13 2.92 2.59
C LYS A 53 12.38 3.82 2.56
N GLY A 54 13.36 3.50 1.78
CA GLY A 54 14.63 4.26 1.69
C GLY A 54 15.07 4.52 0.26
N GLY A 55 16.34 4.86 0.11
CA GLY A 55 16.98 5.08 -1.20
C GLY A 55 16.66 6.45 -1.80
N GLN A 56 16.76 6.56 -3.13
CA GLN A 56 16.61 7.84 -3.83
C GLN A 56 15.19 8.39 -3.70
N ARG A 57 14.17 7.53 -3.81
CA ARG A 57 12.76 7.94 -3.68
C ARG A 57 12.46 8.63 -2.33
N ASP A 58 13.01 8.13 -1.24
CA ASP A 58 12.85 8.76 0.08
C ASP A 58 13.49 10.15 0.14
N LYS A 59 14.68 10.30 -0.46
CA LYS A 59 15.35 11.60 -0.57
C LYS A 59 14.54 12.58 -1.40
N ASP A 60 14.03 12.15 -2.54
CA ASP A 60 13.23 12.97 -3.45
C ASP A 60 11.91 13.41 -2.80
N CYS A 61 11.25 12.53 -2.06
CA CYS A 61 10.05 12.88 -1.29
C CYS A 61 10.34 13.94 -0.22
N LYS A 62 11.45 13.82 0.47
CA LYS A 62 11.89 14.83 1.46
C LYS A 62 12.28 16.16 0.81
N ALA A 63 12.94 16.13 -0.33
CA ALA A 63 13.26 17.34 -1.09
C ALA A 63 12.00 18.03 -1.59
N PHE A 64 11.05 17.29 -2.14
CA PHE A 64 9.73 17.78 -2.54
C PHE A 64 9.00 18.46 -1.38
N ALA A 65 9.01 17.86 -0.19
CA ALA A 65 8.37 18.43 0.99
C ALA A 65 8.98 19.80 1.38
N LEU A 66 10.29 19.94 1.29
CA LEU A 66 11.00 21.19 1.58
C LEU A 66 10.70 22.26 0.53
N GLU A 67 10.74 21.90 -0.76
CA GLU A 67 10.50 22.81 -1.88
C GLU A 67 9.07 23.37 -1.89
N HIS A 68 8.12 22.59 -1.41
CA HIS A 68 6.70 22.96 -1.44
C HIS A 68 6.08 23.09 -0.04
N ALA A 69 6.91 23.41 0.97
CA ALA A 69 6.47 23.44 2.37
C ALA A 69 5.31 24.41 2.62
N ASP A 70 5.29 25.54 1.95
CA ASP A 70 4.31 26.63 2.04
C ASP A 70 3.00 26.39 1.29
N LYS A 71 2.94 25.36 0.45
CA LYS A 71 1.77 25.09 -0.39
C LYS A 71 0.68 24.33 0.36
N PRO A 72 -0.60 24.60 0.05
CA PRO A 72 -1.70 23.82 0.58
C PRO A 72 -1.67 22.36 0.07
N LEU A 73 -2.29 21.45 0.79
CA LEU A 73 -2.29 20.01 0.49
C LEU A 73 -2.76 19.71 -0.95
N SER A 74 -3.83 20.36 -1.40
CA SER A 74 -4.38 20.17 -2.75
C SER A 74 -3.38 20.52 -3.84
N GLU A 75 -2.62 21.60 -3.67
CA GLU A 75 -1.59 22.02 -4.63
C GLU A 75 -0.38 21.06 -4.61
N LYS A 76 0.04 20.62 -3.42
CA LYS A 76 1.09 19.60 -3.29
C LYS A 76 0.72 18.30 -4.03
N ILE A 77 -0.53 17.83 -3.88
CA ILE A 77 -1.01 16.62 -4.56
C ILE A 77 -1.03 16.83 -6.09
N ALA A 78 -1.48 17.97 -6.57
CA ALA A 78 -1.44 18.29 -7.99
C ALA A 78 -0.02 18.29 -8.55
N LEU A 79 0.95 18.85 -7.81
CA LEU A 79 2.35 18.82 -8.19
C LEU A 79 2.95 17.41 -8.17
N MET A 80 2.57 16.57 -7.22
CA MET A 80 3.00 15.17 -7.19
C MET A 80 2.59 14.41 -8.47
N SER A 81 1.47 14.77 -9.08
CA SER A 81 1.00 14.14 -10.31
C SER A 81 1.94 14.36 -11.51
N SER A 82 2.79 15.36 -11.47
CA SER A 82 3.83 15.60 -12.48
C SER A 82 5.11 14.77 -12.27
N VAL A 83 5.25 14.12 -11.13
CA VAL A 83 6.44 13.34 -10.75
C VAL A 83 6.18 11.87 -11.01
N GLN A 84 6.80 11.30 -12.02
CA GLN A 84 6.55 9.95 -12.54
C GLN A 84 6.49 8.86 -11.44
N TYR A 85 7.43 8.86 -10.49
CA TYR A 85 7.49 7.83 -9.46
C TYR A 85 6.49 8.02 -8.31
N MET A 86 5.78 9.15 -8.26
CA MET A 86 4.72 9.44 -7.27
C MET A 86 3.33 8.95 -7.71
N MET A 87 3.23 8.39 -8.92
CA MET A 87 2.05 7.64 -9.39
C MET A 87 0.75 8.45 -9.41
N SER A 88 0.83 9.75 -9.67
CA SER A 88 -0.33 10.64 -9.86
C SER A 88 -1.46 10.47 -8.83
N PRO A 89 -1.21 10.68 -7.52
CA PRO A 89 -2.26 10.66 -6.53
C PRO A 89 -3.25 11.80 -6.78
N TYR A 90 -4.48 11.65 -6.30
CA TYR A 90 -5.48 12.71 -6.34
C TYR A 90 -6.23 12.85 -5.02
N LEU A 91 -6.66 14.06 -4.73
CA LEU A 91 -7.49 14.40 -3.57
C LEU A 91 -8.95 14.19 -3.92
N ASN A 92 -9.67 13.43 -3.11
CA ASN A 92 -11.11 13.23 -3.23
C ASN A 92 -11.87 14.37 -2.55
N ASP A 93 -13.14 14.54 -2.88
CA ASP A 93 -14.02 15.57 -2.30
C ASP A 93 -14.21 15.38 -0.77
N ASP A 94 -14.06 14.14 -0.27
CA ASP A 94 -14.12 13.82 1.16
C ASP A 94 -12.78 14.05 1.90
N GLY A 95 -11.78 14.65 1.24
CA GLY A 95 -10.47 14.93 1.81
C GLY A 95 -9.53 13.73 1.87
N THR A 96 -9.93 12.56 1.37
CA THR A 96 -9.03 11.40 1.28
C THR A 96 -8.14 11.49 0.05
N ILE A 97 -7.02 10.76 0.06
CA ILE A 97 -6.07 10.70 -1.06
C ILE A 97 -6.16 9.31 -1.67
N THR A 98 -6.36 9.25 -2.99
CA THR A 98 -6.35 7.98 -3.73
C THR A 98 -5.16 7.94 -4.68
N VAL A 99 -4.55 6.76 -4.80
CA VAL A 99 -3.52 6.45 -5.79
C VAL A 99 -3.89 5.19 -6.57
N THR A 100 -3.63 5.23 -7.87
CA THR A 100 -3.72 4.06 -8.76
C THR A 100 -2.32 3.70 -9.23
N PHE A 101 -1.98 2.42 -9.16
CA PHE A 101 -0.69 1.89 -9.55
C PHE A 101 -0.86 0.66 -10.43
N GLY A 102 -0.35 0.69 -11.65
CA GLY A 102 -0.47 -0.38 -12.64
C GLY A 102 -0.15 0.10 -14.05
N ASP A 103 -0.43 -0.74 -15.04
CA ASP A 103 -0.09 -0.48 -16.44
C ASP A 103 -0.82 0.72 -17.07
N ASP A 104 -1.90 1.21 -16.44
CA ASP A 104 -2.68 2.33 -16.94
C ASP A 104 -2.04 3.72 -16.78
N GLN A 105 -0.92 3.80 -16.05
CA GLN A 105 -0.33 5.10 -15.69
C GLN A 105 0.24 5.89 -16.86
N ASN A 106 0.50 5.21 -17.99
CA ASN A 106 1.03 5.84 -19.19
C ASN A 106 0.01 5.86 -20.36
N GLY A 107 -1.26 5.56 -20.10
CA GLY A 107 -2.30 5.52 -21.13
C GLY A 107 -2.12 4.39 -22.15
N VAL A 108 -1.23 3.45 -21.91
CA VAL A 108 -1.00 2.29 -22.76
C VAL A 108 -1.54 1.06 -22.05
N HIS A 109 -2.76 0.68 -22.40
CA HIS A 109 -3.31 -0.63 -22.03
C HIS A 109 -2.55 -1.74 -22.72
N THR A 110 -1.68 -2.43 -22.00
CA THR A 110 -0.98 -3.62 -22.50
C THR A 110 -1.79 -4.90 -22.31
N GLY A 111 -3.07 -4.80 -21.94
CA GLY A 111 -3.97 -5.91 -21.73
C GLY A 111 -4.29 -6.16 -20.24
N LYS A 112 -3.65 -7.12 -19.59
CA LYS A 112 -3.97 -7.53 -18.23
C LYS A 112 -3.01 -6.89 -17.22
N ASN A 113 -3.55 -6.23 -16.18
CA ASN A 113 -2.74 -5.71 -15.08
C ASN A 113 -2.00 -6.84 -14.38
N THR A 114 -0.74 -6.60 -14.01
CA THR A 114 0.09 -7.56 -13.29
C THR A 114 0.53 -7.00 -11.94
N CYS A 115 0.59 -7.87 -10.92
CA CYS A 115 1.14 -7.48 -9.63
C CYS A 115 2.64 -7.21 -9.74
N SER A 116 3.07 -6.03 -9.29
CA SER A 116 4.49 -5.65 -9.30
C SER A 116 5.30 -6.23 -8.13
N CYS A 117 4.65 -6.92 -7.18
CA CYS A 117 5.32 -7.48 -6.01
C CYS A 117 6.30 -8.60 -6.40
N GLY A 118 7.59 -8.42 -6.06
CA GLY A 118 8.65 -9.36 -6.39
C GLY A 118 8.48 -10.75 -5.74
N SER A 119 7.87 -10.82 -4.56
CA SER A 119 7.61 -12.10 -3.89
C SER A 119 6.53 -12.90 -4.62
N ILE A 120 5.45 -12.24 -5.02
CA ILE A 120 4.33 -12.88 -5.72
C ILE A 120 4.70 -13.28 -7.14
N LYS A 121 5.52 -12.50 -7.84
CA LYS A 121 6.01 -12.85 -9.19
C LYS A 121 6.77 -14.18 -9.25
N LYS A 122 7.25 -14.70 -8.13
CA LYS A 122 7.93 -16.00 -8.05
C LYS A 122 6.96 -17.18 -8.07
N LEU A 123 5.68 -16.95 -7.78
CA LEU A 123 4.66 -18.00 -7.86
C LEU A 123 4.33 -18.30 -9.33
N LYS A 124 4.57 -19.53 -9.73
CA LYS A 124 4.38 -19.98 -11.13
C LYS A 124 2.99 -20.55 -11.41
N GLN A 125 2.23 -20.86 -10.37
CA GLN A 125 0.89 -21.47 -10.48
C GLN A 125 -0.19 -20.45 -10.15
N PRO A 126 -1.42 -20.64 -10.66
CA PRO A 126 -2.56 -19.86 -10.21
C PRO A 126 -2.70 -19.94 -8.68
N PHE A 127 -2.85 -18.81 -8.02
CA PHE A 127 -3.06 -18.72 -6.58
C PHE A 127 -4.07 -17.62 -6.29
N SER A 128 -4.72 -17.73 -5.18
CA SER A 128 -5.55 -16.68 -4.62
C SER A 128 -4.87 -16.16 -3.37
N ILE A 129 -4.88 -14.87 -3.16
CA ILE A 129 -4.42 -14.21 -1.94
C ILE A 129 -5.36 -13.07 -1.60
N SER A 130 -5.66 -12.94 -0.32
CA SER A 130 -6.52 -11.87 0.16
C SER A 130 -5.97 -10.48 -0.17
N PRO A 131 -6.86 -9.49 -0.42
CA PRO A 131 -6.49 -8.08 -0.56
C PRO A 131 -5.65 -7.54 0.60
N THR A 132 -5.77 -8.11 1.80
CA THR A 132 -4.96 -7.77 2.99
C THR A 132 -3.47 -7.74 2.65
N TYR A 133 -2.98 -8.66 1.82
CA TYR A 133 -1.58 -8.67 1.37
C TYR A 133 -1.15 -7.37 0.69
N CYS A 134 -2.03 -6.74 -0.07
CA CYS A 134 -1.75 -5.50 -0.79
C CYS A 134 -1.55 -4.30 0.14
N GLY A 135 -1.89 -4.43 1.43
CA GLY A 135 -1.58 -3.43 2.46
C GLY A 135 -0.08 -3.14 2.59
N CYS A 136 0.80 -4.09 2.25
CA CYS A 136 2.25 -3.86 2.16
C CYS A 136 2.60 -2.84 1.05
N CYS A 137 2.00 -2.95 -0.14
CA CYS A 137 2.18 -1.98 -1.22
C CYS A 137 1.55 -0.63 -0.84
N ALA A 138 0.36 -0.63 -0.24
CA ALA A 138 -0.26 0.58 0.28
C ALA A 138 0.63 1.27 1.32
N GLY A 139 1.26 0.51 2.23
CA GLY A 139 2.22 1.01 3.22
C GLY A 139 3.47 1.65 2.60
N HIS A 140 3.89 1.20 1.41
CA HIS A 140 4.95 1.86 0.65
C HIS A 140 4.52 3.27 0.21
N PHE A 141 3.35 3.42 -0.41
CA PHE A 141 2.82 4.72 -0.81
C PHE A 141 2.55 5.62 0.39
N LEU A 142 1.94 5.08 1.44
CA LEU A 142 1.68 5.79 2.68
C LEU A 142 2.95 6.44 3.24
N TYR A 143 4.04 5.67 3.32
CA TYR A 143 5.32 6.18 3.83
C TYR A 143 5.85 7.34 2.98
N HIS A 144 5.91 7.16 1.66
CA HIS A 144 6.44 8.17 0.76
C HIS A 144 5.56 9.42 0.70
N TYR A 145 4.25 9.26 0.68
CA TYR A 145 3.32 10.39 0.63
C TYR A 145 3.30 11.18 1.93
N GLN A 146 3.40 10.54 3.10
CA GLN A 146 3.57 11.26 4.36
C GLN A 146 4.82 12.14 4.34
N ASN A 147 5.93 11.62 3.83
CA ASN A 147 7.19 12.36 3.72
C ASN A 147 7.10 13.50 2.71
N ALA A 148 6.43 13.31 1.57
CA ALA A 148 6.31 14.33 0.54
C ALA A 148 5.32 15.44 0.90
N LEU A 149 4.18 15.07 1.47
CA LEU A 149 3.09 16.01 1.77
C LEU A 149 3.24 16.71 3.14
N GLY A 150 4.02 16.13 4.06
CA GLY A 150 4.17 16.64 5.42
C GLY A 150 2.93 16.41 6.29
N VAL A 151 2.10 15.41 5.98
CA VAL A 151 0.88 15.06 6.71
C VAL A 151 0.95 13.62 7.24
N LYS A 152 0.13 13.30 8.23
CA LYS A 152 -0.06 11.92 8.66
C LYS A 152 -1.16 11.27 7.83
N LEU A 153 -0.90 10.05 7.37
CA LEU A 153 -1.85 9.26 6.60
C LEU A 153 -2.15 7.94 7.32
N LYS A 154 -3.31 7.39 7.01
CA LYS A 154 -3.72 6.04 7.41
C LYS A 154 -4.36 5.36 6.22
N LEU A 155 -4.04 4.08 6.02
CA LEU A 155 -4.69 3.28 4.99
C LEU A 155 -6.18 3.11 5.35
N LYS A 156 -7.06 3.66 4.52
CA LYS A 156 -8.51 3.56 4.66
C LYS A 156 -9.03 2.31 3.96
N GLU A 157 -8.56 2.08 2.73
CA GLU A 157 -9.10 1.02 1.87
C GLU A 157 -8.11 0.56 0.81
N ILE A 158 -8.14 -0.74 0.51
CA ILE A 158 -7.58 -1.36 -0.69
C ILE A 158 -8.72 -1.55 -1.68
N ASN A 159 -8.89 -0.61 -2.60
CA ASN A 159 -10.06 -0.59 -3.51
C ASN A 159 -9.98 -1.68 -4.58
N SER A 160 -8.79 -1.96 -5.09
CA SER A 160 -8.55 -3.04 -6.06
C SER A 160 -7.08 -3.44 -6.12
N SER A 161 -6.85 -4.64 -6.65
CA SER A 161 -5.52 -5.09 -7.07
C SER A 161 -5.64 -6.12 -8.21
N PRO A 162 -4.60 -6.31 -9.01
CA PRO A 162 -4.57 -7.38 -10.02
C PRO A 162 -4.74 -8.77 -9.41
N LEU A 163 -4.38 -8.96 -8.15
CA LEU A 163 -4.46 -10.26 -7.47
C LEU A 163 -5.89 -10.66 -7.14
N ASN A 164 -6.74 -9.71 -6.77
CA ASN A 164 -8.15 -9.97 -6.41
C ASN A 164 -9.13 -9.72 -7.55
N THR A 165 -8.65 -9.26 -8.70
CA THR A 165 -9.47 -9.00 -9.90
C THR A 165 -8.99 -9.78 -11.12
N ASN A 166 -8.17 -10.80 -10.91
CA ASN A 166 -7.60 -11.61 -12.00
C ASN A 166 -6.93 -10.75 -13.11
N GLY A 167 -6.32 -9.63 -12.73
CA GLY A 167 -5.66 -8.69 -13.63
C GLY A 167 -6.61 -7.70 -14.34
N GLU A 168 -7.90 -7.67 -14.00
CA GLU A 168 -8.84 -6.73 -14.64
C GLU A 168 -8.63 -5.29 -14.18
N LYS A 169 -8.23 -5.11 -12.91
CA LYS A 169 -8.06 -3.79 -12.30
C LYS A 169 -6.64 -3.58 -11.79
N PRO A 170 -6.11 -2.36 -11.86
CA PRO A 170 -4.83 -2.00 -11.26
C PRO A 170 -4.90 -2.00 -9.74
N CYS A 171 -3.74 -1.86 -9.08
CA CYS A 171 -3.70 -1.56 -7.66
C CYS A 171 -4.28 -0.15 -7.41
N LYS A 172 -5.24 -0.06 -6.47
CA LYS A 172 -5.84 1.21 -6.07
C LYS A 172 -5.97 1.25 -4.55
N PHE A 173 -5.47 2.31 -3.95
CA PHE A 173 -5.45 2.51 -2.49
C PHE A 173 -5.99 3.87 -2.13
N THR A 174 -6.77 3.94 -1.05
CA THR A 174 -7.29 5.19 -0.50
C THR A 174 -6.76 5.39 0.91
N PHE A 175 -6.27 6.59 1.18
CA PHE A 175 -5.70 7.01 2.46
C PHE A 175 -6.55 8.13 3.09
N GLU A 176 -6.76 8.02 4.38
CA GLU A 176 -7.32 9.07 5.23
C GLU A 176 -6.20 10.02 5.65
N VAL A 177 -6.42 11.33 5.53
CA VAL A 177 -5.53 12.35 6.07
C VAL A 177 -5.88 12.53 7.54
N LEU A 178 -4.89 12.39 8.42
CA LEU A 178 -5.04 12.58 9.85
C LEU A 178 -4.53 13.97 10.23
N ASP A 179 -5.31 14.67 11.07
CA ASP A 179 -4.96 15.97 11.66
C ASP A 179 -3.75 15.86 12.62
#